data_3cdd19e28d43e77e38f9e8f052440d32
#
_entry.id   3cdd19e28d43e77e38f9e8f052440d32
#
_cell.length_a   1.000
_cell.length_b   1.000
_cell.length_c   1.000
_cell.angle_alpha   90.00
_cell.angle_beta   90.00
_cell.angle_gamma   90.00
#
_symmetry.space_group_name_H-M   'P 1'
#
loop_
_entity.id
_entity.type
_entity.pdbx_description
1 polymer ?
#
loop_
_entity_poly.entity_id
_entity_poly.type
_entity_poly.pdbx_seq_one_letter_code
_entity_poly.pdbx_strand_id
1 'polypeptide(L)'
;MSYISRVLRERRLLFPASRRGLIVPIDHGLTLGPIAGMTQTADFEKWIGSDHISAIIAHKGLIERLILRDMLHPATGIILHLNGMASIAPEPDTKIPVASVDAALELGADAVSLQVNFTEDNFQHNVAQLGAMTDAAHAAGLPILTMLYDKVRGLTAQERQRRLNHLVRVIVELGSDAVKLALPETSVECTELVETHCRDIRIFFAGGERTEDERLLAMTHAMLASGAAGLCVGRNVFQHPRPLDLLRRLADCIRGETEYLSRAV
;
A
#
# COMPACT_ATOMS: atom_id res chain seq x y z
N MET A 1 -22.07 -6.92 -12.66
CA MET A 1 -21.71 -5.49 -12.51
C MET A 1 -20.37 -5.29 -11.79
N SER A 2 -19.99 -6.14 -10.87
CA SER A 2 -18.80 -5.94 -10.00
C SER A 2 -17.44 -5.88 -10.72
N TYR A 3 -17.18 -6.72 -11.73
CA TYR A 3 -15.87 -6.77 -12.40
C TYR A 3 -15.50 -5.48 -13.15
N ILE A 4 -16.42 -4.93 -13.96
CA ILE A 4 -16.16 -3.68 -14.70
C ILE A 4 -15.94 -2.51 -13.75
N SER A 5 -16.78 -2.39 -12.72
CA SER A 5 -16.63 -1.37 -11.68
C SER A 5 -15.26 -1.45 -11.00
N ARG A 6 -14.82 -2.65 -10.64
CA ARG A 6 -13.52 -2.92 -10.03
C ARG A 6 -12.36 -2.46 -10.91
N VAL A 7 -12.38 -2.81 -12.22
CA VAL A 7 -11.35 -2.39 -13.18
C VAL A 7 -11.30 -0.87 -13.34
N LEU A 8 -12.48 -0.20 -13.41
CA LEU A 8 -12.53 1.26 -13.53
C LEU A 8 -12.00 1.97 -12.28
N ARG A 9 -12.35 1.47 -11.10
CA ARG A 9 -11.87 2.02 -9.82
C ARG A 9 -10.37 1.79 -9.63
N GLU A 10 -9.86 0.62 -10.00
CA GLU A 10 -8.42 0.34 -9.95
C GLU A 10 -7.60 1.34 -10.79
N ARG A 11 -8.11 1.74 -11.97
CA ARG A 11 -7.45 2.74 -12.82
C ARG A 11 -7.25 4.09 -12.14
N ARG A 12 -8.12 4.45 -11.21
CA ARG A 12 -8.03 5.70 -10.44
C ARG A 12 -6.94 5.69 -9.37
N LEU A 13 -6.41 4.52 -9.04
CA LEU A 13 -5.31 4.36 -8.09
C LEU A 13 -3.94 4.50 -8.74
N LEU A 14 -3.88 4.65 -10.07
CA LEU A 14 -2.67 4.60 -10.86
C LEU A 14 -2.53 5.85 -11.73
N PHE A 15 -1.30 6.27 -11.99
CA PHE A 15 -1.04 7.29 -13.00
C PHE A 15 -1.46 6.78 -14.39
N PRO A 16 -2.23 7.57 -15.17
CA PRO A 16 -2.84 7.09 -16.41
C PRO A 16 -1.84 6.60 -17.46
N ALA A 17 -0.71 7.31 -17.64
CA ALA A 17 0.28 6.99 -18.67
C ALA A 17 1.09 5.73 -18.34
N SER A 18 1.68 5.65 -17.15
CA SER A 18 2.53 4.53 -16.76
C SER A 18 1.76 3.30 -16.27
N ARG A 19 0.49 3.46 -15.88
CA ARG A 19 -0.33 2.43 -15.22
C ARG A 19 0.29 1.91 -13.93
N ARG A 20 1.10 2.73 -13.29
CA ARG A 20 1.79 2.49 -12.01
C ARG A 20 1.30 3.47 -10.95
N GLY A 21 1.43 3.12 -9.67
CA GLY A 21 0.93 3.93 -8.57
C GLY A 21 2.02 4.41 -7.61
N LEU A 22 1.86 5.66 -7.14
CA LEU A 22 2.50 6.18 -5.94
C LEU A 22 1.42 6.32 -4.87
N ILE A 23 1.31 5.32 -4.02
CA ILE A 23 0.31 5.26 -2.95
C ILE A 23 0.95 5.74 -1.65
N VAL A 24 0.28 6.65 -0.94
CA VAL A 24 0.78 7.16 0.35
C VAL A 24 -0.15 6.69 1.48
N PRO A 25 0.23 5.64 2.24
CA PRO A 25 -0.52 5.20 3.41
C PRO A 25 -0.31 6.17 4.57
N ILE A 26 -1.43 6.59 5.16
CA ILE A 26 -1.53 7.42 6.36
C ILE A 26 -2.46 6.78 7.40
N ASP A 27 -2.51 5.46 7.40
CA ASP A 27 -3.29 4.61 8.32
C ASP A 27 -2.58 4.34 9.66
N HIS A 28 -1.35 4.82 9.80
CA HIS A 28 -0.47 4.53 10.95
C HIS A 28 -1.02 5.00 12.30
N GLY A 29 -1.85 6.04 12.33
CA GLY A 29 -2.34 6.66 13.55
C GLY A 29 -3.12 5.70 14.47
N LEU A 30 -3.91 4.78 13.92
CA LEU A 30 -4.61 3.78 14.71
C LEU A 30 -3.62 2.79 15.37
N THR A 31 -2.58 2.40 14.65
CA THR A 31 -1.60 1.43 15.14
C THR A 31 -0.58 2.05 16.09
N LEU A 32 -0.04 3.22 15.76
CA LEU A 32 1.11 3.81 16.44
C LEU A 32 0.77 5.03 17.31
N GLY A 33 -0.48 5.52 17.25
CA GLY A 33 -0.86 6.79 17.87
C GLY A 33 -0.29 8.00 17.11
N PRO A 34 -0.15 9.15 17.78
CA PRO A 34 0.44 10.34 17.19
C PRO A 34 1.94 10.16 16.99
N ILE A 35 2.38 10.17 15.72
CA ILE A 35 3.80 10.09 15.34
C ILE A 35 4.22 11.33 14.55
N ALA A 36 5.50 11.60 14.45
CA ALA A 36 6.04 12.74 13.71
C ALA A 36 5.46 12.77 12.27
N GLY A 37 4.95 13.93 11.87
CA GLY A 37 4.28 14.16 10.58
C GLY A 37 2.84 13.63 10.47
N MET A 38 2.29 13.07 11.57
CA MET A 38 0.91 12.57 11.67
C MET A 38 0.31 12.83 13.05
N THR A 39 0.68 13.90 13.71
CA THR A 39 0.15 14.27 15.03
C THR A 39 -1.28 14.82 14.91
N GLN A 40 -1.53 15.57 13.86
CA GLN A 40 -2.83 16.19 13.57
C GLN A 40 -3.06 16.31 12.06
N THR A 41 -4.31 16.54 11.66
CA THR A 41 -4.68 16.64 10.23
C THR A 41 -3.93 17.76 9.49
N ALA A 42 -3.59 18.86 10.16
CA ALA A 42 -2.83 19.97 9.59
C ALA A 42 -1.41 19.57 9.14
N ASP A 43 -0.84 18.49 9.67
CA ASP A 43 0.49 18.02 9.27
C ASP A 43 0.53 17.58 7.79
N PHE A 44 -0.64 17.26 7.22
CA PHE A 44 -0.77 16.84 5.82
C PHE A 44 -0.92 18.01 4.83
N GLU A 45 -1.31 19.22 5.27
CA GLU A 45 -1.65 20.35 4.40
C GLU A 45 -0.56 20.70 3.39
N LYS A 46 0.71 20.51 3.75
CA LYS A 46 1.84 20.88 2.91
C LYS A 46 2.07 19.97 1.69
N TRP A 47 1.42 18.80 1.63
CA TRP A 47 1.77 17.83 0.59
C TRP A 47 0.62 16.96 0.09
N ILE A 48 -0.45 16.73 0.87
CA ILE A 48 -1.47 15.73 0.53
C ILE A 48 -2.34 16.11 -0.67
N GLY A 49 -2.49 17.42 -0.92
CA GLY A 49 -3.22 17.97 -2.08
C GLY A 49 -2.43 17.96 -3.39
N SER A 50 -1.26 17.31 -3.41
CA SER A 50 -0.41 17.25 -4.60
C SER A 50 -0.92 16.23 -5.63
N ASP A 51 -0.81 16.57 -6.92
CA ASP A 51 -1.04 15.68 -8.07
C ASP A 51 0.07 14.62 -8.26
N HIS A 52 1.10 14.67 -7.42
CA HIS A 52 2.17 13.66 -7.40
C HIS A 52 1.76 12.36 -6.68
N ILE A 53 0.60 12.33 -6.02
CA ILE A 53 0.08 11.16 -5.32
C ILE A 53 -1.01 10.52 -6.18
N SER A 54 -0.88 9.23 -6.50
CA SER A 54 -1.93 8.52 -7.24
C SER A 54 -3.08 8.07 -6.34
N ALA A 55 -2.78 7.67 -5.09
CA ALA A 55 -3.79 7.30 -4.12
C ALA A 55 -3.27 7.44 -2.68
N ILE A 56 -4.20 7.55 -1.72
CA ILE A 56 -3.92 7.47 -0.28
C ILE A 56 -4.59 6.24 0.33
N ILE A 57 -4.02 5.74 1.43
CA ILE A 57 -4.65 4.73 2.29
C ILE A 57 -4.85 5.34 3.67
N ALA A 58 -6.08 5.35 4.17
CA ALA A 58 -6.40 5.89 5.48
C ALA A 58 -7.62 5.19 6.11
N HIS A 59 -7.80 5.39 7.41
CA HIS A 59 -9.03 5.00 8.11
C HIS A 59 -10.13 6.05 7.88
N LYS A 60 -11.41 5.61 7.99
CA LYS A 60 -12.61 6.39 7.68
C LYS A 60 -12.62 7.81 8.28
N GLY A 61 -12.35 7.93 9.58
CA GLY A 61 -12.40 9.22 10.25
C GLY A 61 -11.32 10.21 9.79
N LEU A 62 -10.19 9.77 9.25
CA LEU A 62 -9.19 10.64 8.64
C LEU A 62 -9.63 11.04 7.23
N ILE A 63 -10.14 10.10 6.42
CA ILE A 63 -10.66 10.37 5.07
C ILE A 63 -11.75 11.44 5.13
N GLU A 64 -12.73 11.31 6.02
CA GLU A 64 -13.79 12.31 6.22
C GLU A 64 -13.21 13.70 6.48
N ARG A 65 -12.23 13.80 7.40
CA ARG A 65 -11.61 15.09 7.74
C ARG A 65 -10.85 15.72 6.57
N LEU A 66 -10.18 14.91 5.77
CA LEU A 66 -9.45 15.38 4.59
C LEU A 66 -10.41 15.90 3.52
N ILE A 67 -11.52 15.18 3.27
CA ILE A 67 -12.54 15.57 2.30
C ILE A 67 -13.27 16.84 2.76
N LEU A 68 -13.75 16.88 4.02
CA LEU A 68 -14.47 18.05 4.55
C LEU A 68 -13.64 19.33 4.57
N ARG A 69 -12.30 19.21 4.55
CA ARG A 69 -11.37 20.36 4.50
C ARG A 69 -10.84 20.65 3.11
N ASP A 70 -11.34 19.96 2.10
CA ASP A 70 -10.88 20.09 0.69
C ASP A 70 -9.35 19.93 0.53
N MET A 71 -8.78 18.95 1.25
CA MET A 71 -7.33 18.77 1.31
C MET A 71 -6.78 17.83 0.23
N LEU A 72 -7.62 17.06 -0.46
CA LEU A 72 -7.19 16.08 -1.45
C LEU A 72 -7.24 16.64 -2.86
N HIS A 73 -6.24 16.31 -3.67
CA HIS A 73 -6.31 16.59 -5.11
C HIS A 73 -7.45 15.77 -5.74
N PRO A 74 -8.27 16.33 -6.64
CA PRO A 74 -9.43 15.64 -7.22
C PRO A 74 -9.13 14.33 -7.94
N ALA A 75 -7.90 14.17 -8.45
CA ALA A 75 -7.44 12.94 -9.10
C ALA A 75 -6.87 11.89 -8.14
N THR A 76 -6.69 12.21 -6.86
CA THR A 76 -6.15 11.28 -5.87
C THR A 76 -7.17 10.20 -5.55
N GLY A 77 -6.83 8.93 -5.81
CA GLY A 77 -7.66 7.79 -5.43
C GLY A 77 -7.71 7.59 -3.92
N ILE A 78 -8.85 7.13 -3.42
CA ILE A 78 -9.09 6.91 -1.99
C ILE A 78 -9.19 5.42 -1.72
N ILE A 79 -8.31 4.90 -0.86
CA ILE A 79 -8.33 3.51 -0.39
C ILE A 79 -8.70 3.51 1.10
N LEU A 80 -9.88 3.00 1.43
CA LEU A 80 -10.29 2.86 2.84
C LEU A 80 -9.61 1.64 3.46
N HIS A 81 -8.89 1.85 4.57
CA HIS A 81 -8.30 0.76 5.35
C HIS A 81 -9.33 0.15 6.29
N LEU A 82 -9.61 -1.17 6.13
CA LEU A 82 -10.76 -1.83 6.76
C LEU A 82 -10.47 -2.41 8.13
N ASN A 83 -9.22 -2.76 8.43
CA ASN A 83 -8.87 -3.39 9.70
C ASN A 83 -7.74 -2.66 10.42
N GLY A 84 -7.54 -2.97 11.69
CA GLY A 84 -6.47 -2.39 12.49
C GLY A 84 -6.40 -2.99 13.87
N MET A 85 -5.31 -2.66 14.57
CA MET A 85 -5.11 -2.92 15.98
C MET A 85 -4.01 -1.99 16.49
N ALA A 86 -4.21 -1.41 17.65
CA ALA A 86 -3.21 -0.56 18.28
C ALA A 86 -2.01 -1.38 18.76
N SER A 87 -0.81 -0.83 18.64
CA SER A 87 0.44 -1.50 19.10
C SER A 87 0.50 -1.72 20.62
N ILE A 88 -0.34 -1.00 21.36
CA ILE A 88 -0.48 -1.15 22.82
C ILE A 88 -1.46 -2.26 23.23
N ALA A 89 -2.14 -2.91 22.26
CA ALA A 89 -3.03 -4.03 22.54
C ALA A 89 -2.21 -5.30 22.88
N PRO A 90 -2.80 -6.26 23.62
CA PRO A 90 -2.12 -7.52 23.94
C PRO A 90 -1.70 -8.32 22.70
N GLU A 91 -2.53 -8.29 21.65
CA GLU A 91 -2.30 -9.00 20.37
C GLU A 91 -2.25 -8.02 19.20
N PRO A 92 -1.22 -7.18 19.06
CA PRO A 92 -1.18 -6.11 18.08
C PRO A 92 -1.09 -6.60 16.63
N ASP A 93 -0.64 -7.83 16.41
CA ASP A 93 -0.55 -8.45 15.08
C ASP A 93 -1.86 -9.12 14.62
N THR A 94 -2.81 -9.38 15.53
CA THR A 94 -4.14 -9.89 15.19
C THR A 94 -5.07 -8.73 14.88
N LYS A 95 -5.14 -8.32 13.61
CA LYS A 95 -5.96 -7.19 13.17
C LYS A 95 -7.44 -7.58 13.12
N ILE A 96 -8.30 -6.67 13.54
CA ILE A 96 -9.76 -6.85 13.49
C ILE A 96 -10.41 -5.82 12.57
N PRO A 97 -11.60 -6.10 11.99
CA PRO A 97 -12.34 -5.12 11.21
C PRO A 97 -12.69 -3.89 12.04
N VAL A 98 -12.42 -2.69 11.49
CA VAL A 98 -12.73 -1.37 12.08
C VAL A 98 -13.58 -0.51 11.14
N ALA A 99 -13.79 -0.97 9.92
CA ALA A 99 -14.71 -0.42 8.95
C ALA A 99 -15.28 -1.53 8.06
N SER A 100 -16.44 -1.29 7.47
CA SER A 100 -17.08 -2.20 6.51
C SER A 100 -16.82 -1.76 5.06
N VAL A 101 -17.12 -2.64 4.11
CA VAL A 101 -17.14 -2.31 2.68
C VAL A 101 -18.25 -1.30 2.36
N ASP A 102 -19.38 -1.36 3.04
CA ASP A 102 -20.46 -0.38 2.88
C ASP A 102 -20.01 1.02 3.29
N ALA A 103 -19.27 1.15 4.38
CA ALA A 103 -18.66 2.43 4.76
C ALA A 103 -17.68 2.96 3.70
N ALA A 104 -16.99 2.08 2.97
CA ALA A 104 -16.13 2.49 1.87
C ALA A 104 -16.94 3.06 0.70
N LEU A 105 -18.08 2.45 0.36
CA LEU A 105 -19.00 2.96 -0.67
C LEU A 105 -19.59 4.31 -0.29
N GLU A 106 -20.04 4.46 0.96
CA GLU A 106 -20.63 5.70 1.49
C GLU A 106 -19.62 6.87 1.47
N LEU A 107 -18.34 6.58 1.73
CA LEU A 107 -17.24 7.55 1.64
C LEU A 107 -16.79 7.84 0.20
N GLY A 108 -17.32 7.14 -0.78
CA GLY A 108 -16.89 7.27 -2.18
C GLY A 108 -15.48 6.73 -2.45
N ALA A 109 -15.02 5.76 -1.66
CA ALA A 109 -13.70 5.16 -1.85
C ALA A 109 -13.58 4.43 -3.19
N ASP A 110 -12.39 4.48 -3.79
CA ASP A 110 -12.06 3.79 -5.03
C ASP A 110 -11.61 2.35 -4.80
N ALA A 111 -11.11 2.05 -3.60
CA ALA A 111 -10.68 0.71 -3.20
C ALA A 111 -10.76 0.55 -1.69
N VAL A 112 -10.55 -0.68 -1.26
CA VAL A 112 -10.35 -1.00 0.15
C VAL A 112 -8.97 -1.63 0.37
N SER A 113 -8.47 -1.60 1.59
CA SER A 113 -7.24 -2.31 1.96
C SER A 113 -7.40 -3.07 3.26
N LEU A 114 -6.66 -4.14 3.39
CA LEU A 114 -6.60 -5.00 4.57
C LEU A 114 -5.14 -5.29 4.92
N GLN A 115 -4.78 -5.24 6.20
CA GLN A 115 -3.47 -5.67 6.67
C GLN A 115 -3.55 -7.06 7.27
N VAL A 116 -2.70 -7.97 6.80
CA VAL A 116 -2.53 -9.30 7.35
C VAL A 116 -1.10 -9.47 7.87
N ASN A 117 -0.98 -9.70 9.18
CA ASN A 117 0.28 -9.96 9.86
C ASN A 117 0.30 -11.45 10.23
N PHE A 118 0.94 -12.28 9.42
CA PHE A 118 1.01 -13.71 9.69
C PHE A 118 2.01 -14.00 10.79
N THR A 119 1.50 -14.54 11.90
CA THR A 119 2.27 -15.13 13.00
C THR A 119 2.05 -16.65 13.02
N GLU A 120 2.64 -17.35 13.98
CA GLU A 120 2.42 -18.80 14.16
C GLU A 120 0.97 -19.08 14.59
N ASP A 121 0.32 -18.16 15.32
CA ASP A 121 -0.95 -18.39 16.02
C ASP A 121 -2.18 -17.83 15.29
N ASN A 122 -2.02 -16.85 14.37
CA ASN A 122 -3.16 -16.12 13.78
C ASN A 122 -3.44 -16.43 12.31
N PHE A 123 -2.84 -17.48 11.74
CA PHE A 123 -2.96 -17.80 10.32
C PHE A 123 -4.41 -17.99 9.89
N GLN A 124 -5.18 -18.79 10.66
CA GLN A 124 -6.61 -19.05 10.35
C GLN A 124 -7.45 -17.78 10.40
N HIS A 125 -7.22 -16.92 11.40
CA HIS A 125 -7.88 -15.62 11.52
C HIS A 125 -7.64 -14.76 10.28
N ASN A 126 -6.39 -14.61 9.84
CA ASN A 126 -6.03 -13.79 8.69
C ASN A 126 -6.63 -14.31 7.38
N VAL A 127 -6.61 -15.62 7.16
CA VAL A 127 -7.20 -16.26 5.97
C VAL A 127 -8.72 -16.06 5.94
N ALA A 128 -9.40 -16.30 7.06
CA ALA A 128 -10.85 -16.13 7.17
C ALA A 128 -11.26 -14.67 6.96
N GLN A 129 -10.54 -13.73 7.59
CA GLN A 129 -10.82 -12.30 7.45
C GLN A 129 -10.58 -11.82 6.02
N LEU A 130 -9.46 -12.20 5.39
CA LEU A 130 -9.14 -11.81 4.03
C LEU A 130 -10.18 -12.34 3.04
N GLY A 131 -10.56 -13.63 3.11
CA GLY A 131 -11.59 -14.22 2.25
C GLY A 131 -12.93 -13.48 2.35
N ALA A 132 -13.42 -13.29 3.58
CA ALA A 132 -14.70 -12.60 3.79
C ALA A 132 -14.67 -11.13 3.28
N MET A 133 -13.57 -10.41 3.50
CA MET A 133 -13.44 -9.01 3.04
C MET A 133 -13.29 -8.92 1.53
N THR A 134 -12.59 -9.86 0.90
CA THR A 134 -12.47 -9.93 -0.56
C THR A 134 -13.82 -10.18 -1.22
N ASP A 135 -14.60 -11.14 -0.72
CA ASP A 135 -15.94 -11.42 -1.22
C ASP A 135 -16.83 -10.17 -1.12
N ALA A 136 -16.84 -9.51 0.03
CA ALA A 136 -17.63 -8.29 0.23
C ALA A 136 -17.18 -7.14 -0.70
N ALA A 137 -15.87 -6.91 -0.83
CA ALA A 137 -15.31 -5.88 -1.70
C ALA A 137 -15.67 -6.14 -3.18
N HIS A 138 -15.51 -7.38 -3.64
CA HIS A 138 -15.84 -7.76 -5.00
C HIS A 138 -17.34 -7.67 -5.29
N ALA A 139 -18.20 -8.05 -4.36
CA ALA A 139 -19.65 -7.88 -4.49
C ALA A 139 -20.02 -6.39 -4.65
N ALA A 140 -19.33 -5.50 -3.96
CA ALA A 140 -19.48 -4.05 -4.05
C ALA A 140 -18.78 -3.41 -5.27
N GLY A 141 -18.00 -4.18 -6.03
CA GLY A 141 -17.23 -3.67 -7.18
C GLY A 141 -16.01 -2.82 -6.78
N LEU A 142 -15.47 -3.03 -5.58
CA LEU A 142 -14.26 -2.41 -5.08
C LEU A 142 -13.05 -3.35 -5.23
N PRO A 143 -11.92 -2.90 -5.78
CA PRO A 143 -10.68 -3.65 -5.69
C PRO A 143 -10.14 -3.64 -4.26
N ILE A 144 -9.42 -4.70 -3.90
CA ILE A 144 -8.81 -4.84 -2.58
C ILE A 144 -7.28 -4.94 -2.66
N LEU A 145 -6.58 -4.14 -1.85
CA LEU A 145 -5.14 -4.17 -1.66
C LEU A 145 -4.82 -4.81 -0.31
N THR A 146 -4.14 -5.94 -0.32
CA THR A 146 -3.70 -6.62 0.89
C THR A 146 -2.29 -6.20 1.27
N MET A 147 -2.11 -5.69 2.49
CA MET A 147 -0.79 -5.41 3.06
C MET A 147 -0.31 -6.67 3.79
N LEU A 148 0.66 -7.35 3.20
CA LEU A 148 1.20 -8.61 3.72
C LEU A 148 2.45 -8.38 4.56
N TYR A 149 2.43 -8.88 5.78
CA TYR A 149 3.60 -8.97 6.66
C TYR A 149 3.74 -10.38 7.23
N ASP A 150 4.87 -11.01 6.99
CA ASP A 150 5.26 -12.24 7.70
C ASP A 150 6.02 -11.86 8.97
N LYS A 151 5.49 -12.24 10.11
CA LYS A 151 6.01 -11.91 11.44
C LYS A 151 6.74 -13.09 12.10
N VAL A 152 6.80 -14.23 11.43
CA VAL A 152 7.53 -15.40 11.93
C VAL A 152 9.02 -15.09 11.95
N ARG A 153 9.67 -15.38 13.06
CA ARG A 153 11.10 -15.10 13.31
C ARG A 153 11.94 -16.37 13.21
N GLY A 154 13.26 -16.18 13.18
CA GLY A 154 14.22 -17.31 13.21
C GLY A 154 14.38 -18.07 11.88
N LEU A 155 13.75 -17.60 10.81
CA LEU A 155 13.84 -18.22 9.49
C LEU A 155 15.14 -17.84 8.77
N THR A 156 15.71 -18.78 8.03
CA THR A 156 16.79 -18.50 7.07
C THR A 156 16.26 -17.64 5.90
N ALA A 157 17.14 -17.02 5.12
CA ALA A 157 16.75 -16.23 3.95
C ALA A 157 15.92 -17.06 2.95
N GLN A 158 16.34 -18.31 2.71
CA GLN A 158 15.64 -19.22 1.80
C GLN A 158 14.24 -19.60 2.32
N GLU A 159 14.10 -19.85 3.62
CA GLU A 159 12.79 -20.13 4.23
C GLU A 159 11.88 -18.91 4.18
N ARG A 160 12.39 -17.71 4.48
CA ARG A 160 11.63 -16.46 4.33
C ARG A 160 11.13 -16.27 2.91
N GLN A 161 11.98 -16.47 1.89
CA GLN A 161 11.60 -16.32 0.49
C GLN A 161 10.53 -17.34 0.08
N ARG A 162 10.70 -18.61 0.44
CA ARG A 162 9.70 -19.66 0.17
C ARG A 162 8.36 -19.33 0.84
N ARG A 163 8.41 -18.91 2.09
CA ARG A 163 7.23 -18.56 2.86
C ARG A 163 6.53 -17.33 2.30
N LEU A 164 7.27 -16.29 1.90
CA LEU A 164 6.72 -15.10 1.26
C LEU A 164 6.01 -15.45 -0.05
N ASN A 165 6.62 -16.26 -0.92
CA ASN A 165 6.00 -16.76 -2.15
C ASN A 165 4.70 -17.53 -1.87
N HIS A 166 4.70 -18.39 -0.84
CA HIS A 166 3.50 -19.12 -0.43
C HIS A 166 2.40 -18.17 0.06
N LEU A 167 2.73 -17.20 0.90
CA LEU A 167 1.77 -16.22 1.43
C LEU A 167 1.20 -15.32 0.32
N VAL A 168 2.00 -14.91 -0.65
CA VAL A 168 1.49 -14.18 -1.84
C VAL A 168 0.53 -15.07 -2.61
N ARG A 169 0.83 -16.36 -2.79
CA ARG A 169 -0.10 -17.30 -3.46
C ARG A 169 -1.40 -17.46 -2.69
N VAL A 170 -1.38 -17.55 -1.37
CA VAL A 170 -2.60 -17.56 -0.53
C VAL A 170 -3.45 -16.31 -0.80
N ILE A 171 -2.82 -15.13 -0.86
CA ILE A 171 -3.52 -13.87 -1.14
C ILE A 171 -4.15 -13.86 -2.54
N VAL A 172 -3.44 -14.38 -3.54
CA VAL A 172 -3.96 -14.55 -4.92
C VAL A 172 -5.18 -15.47 -4.94
N GLU A 173 -5.08 -16.64 -4.30
CA GLU A 173 -6.19 -17.63 -4.25
C GLU A 173 -7.42 -17.09 -3.51
N LEU A 174 -7.24 -16.20 -2.55
CA LEU A 174 -8.32 -15.51 -1.86
C LEU A 174 -8.86 -14.29 -2.63
N GLY A 175 -8.33 -14.03 -3.84
CA GLY A 175 -8.88 -13.05 -4.79
C GLY A 175 -8.45 -11.61 -4.59
N SER A 176 -7.38 -11.32 -3.83
CA SER A 176 -6.88 -9.94 -3.72
C SER A 176 -6.41 -9.40 -5.07
N ASP A 177 -6.74 -8.14 -5.39
CA ASP A 177 -6.38 -7.49 -6.66
C ASP A 177 -4.95 -6.92 -6.65
N ALA A 178 -4.48 -6.54 -5.45
CA ALA A 178 -3.14 -6.02 -5.26
C ALA A 178 -2.56 -6.46 -3.90
N VAL A 179 -1.23 -6.55 -3.84
CA VAL A 179 -0.51 -6.81 -2.60
C VAL A 179 0.56 -5.76 -2.37
N LYS A 180 0.67 -5.30 -1.12
CA LYS A 180 1.79 -4.49 -0.63
C LYS A 180 2.73 -5.38 0.17
N LEU A 181 3.99 -5.42 -0.24
CA LEU A 181 5.05 -6.22 0.37
C LEU A 181 6.14 -5.33 0.94
N ALA A 182 6.82 -5.81 1.98
CA ALA A 182 8.12 -5.25 2.32
C ALA A 182 9.09 -5.45 1.15
N LEU A 183 10.00 -4.49 0.95
CA LEU A 183 11.00 -4.64 -0.09
C LEU A 183 11.95 -5.79 0.30
N PRO A 184 12.22 -6.75 -0.61
CA PRO A 184 13.22 -7.78 -0.41
C PRO A 184 14.63 -7.18 -0.17
N GLU A 185 15.52 -7.96 0.43
CA GLU A 185 16.88 -7.51 0.76
C GLU A 185 17.74 -7.31 -0.51
N THR A 186 17.45 -8.07 -1.56
CA THR A 186 18.20 -8.04 -2.83
C THR A 186 17.29 -7.75 -4.02
N SER A 187 17.87 -7.20 -5.08
CA SER A 187 17.17 -6.99 -6.35
C SER A 187 16.78 -8.31 -7.03
N VAL A 188 17.56 -9.37 -6.82
CA VAL A 188 17.27 -10.70 -7.35
C VAL A 188 16.01 -11.26 -6.74
N GLU A 189 15.88 -11.25 -5.40
CA GLU A 189 14.65 -11.68 -4.70
C GLU A 189 13.43 -10.86 -5.12
N CYS A 190 13.62 -9.54 -5.33
CA CYS A 190 12.57 -8.66 -5.83
C CYS A 190 12.10 -9.10 -7.22
N THR A 191 13.03 -9.35 -8.14
CA THR A 191 12.73 -9.77 -9.53
C THR A 191 12.03 -11.13 -9.54
N GLU A 192 12.56 -12.13 -8.83
CA GLU A 192 11.96 -13.46 -8.73
C GLU A 192 10.52 -13.41 -8.21
N LEU A 193 10.27 -12.60 -7.17
CA LEU A 193 8.94 -12.45 -6.57
C LEU A 193 7.96 -11.81 -7.56
N VAL A 194 8.38 -10.76 -8.26
CA VAL A 194 7.55 -10.08 -9.25
C VAL A 194 7.28 -10.99 -10.44
N GLU A 195 8.30 -11.62 -11.04
CA GLU A 195 8.15 -12.52 -12.18
C GLU A 195 7.22 -13.70 -11.87
N THR A 196 7.26 -14.20 -10.63
CA THR A 196 6.41 -15.31 -10.21
C THR A 196 4.95 -14.94 -10.14
N HIS A 197 4.61 -13.71 -9.70
CA HIS A 197 3.24 -13.37 -9.32
C HIS A 197 2.60 -12.23 -10.11
N CYS A 198 3.36 -11.42 -10.88
CA CYS A 198 2.84 -10.19 -11.52
C CYS A 198 1.73 -10.41 -12.56
N ARG A 199 1.53 -11.64 -13.03
CA ARG A 199 0.43 -11.99 -13.94
C ARG A 199 -0.90 -12.17 -13.23
N ASP A 200 -0.84 -12.53 -11.93
CA ASP A 200 -2.01 -12.85 -11.13
C ASP A 200 -2.39 -11.70 -10.18
N ILE A 201 -1.43 -10.89 -9.73
CA ILE A 201 -1.66 -9.82 -8.75
C ILE A 201 -0.73 -8.62 -8.98
N ARG A 202 -1.23 -7.42 -8.72
CA ARG A 202 -0.38 -6.21 -8.74
C ARG A 202 0.47 -6.13 -7.47
N ILE A 203 1.77 -5.98 -7.63
CA ILE A 203 2.70 -5.90 -6.52
C ILE A 203 3.16 -4.46 -6.31
N PHE A 204 2.89 -3.94 -5.11
CA PHE A 204 3.42 -2.67 -4.62
C PHE A 204 4.45 -2.95 -3.53
N PHE A 205 5.58 -2.27 -3.56
CA PHE A 205 6.55 -2.40 -2.49
C PHE A 205 6.43 -1.24 -1.50
N ALA A 206 6.66 -1.56 -0.22
CA ALA A 206 6.69 -0.59 0.85
C ALA A 206 8.02 0.18 0.82
N GLY A 207 7.98 1.49 1.08
CA GLY A 207 9.19 2.31 1.23
C GLY A 207 10.00 2.03 2.50
N GLY A 208 9.50 1.17 3.39
CA GLY A 208 10.17 0.83 4.65
C GLY A 208 10.20 1.96 5.68
N GLU A 209 11.21 1.93 6.55
CA GLU A 209 11.51 3.04 7.46
C GLU A 209 12.10 4.22 6.70
N ARG A 210 12.14 5.38 7.37
CA ARG A 210 12.74 6.56 6.74
C ARG A 210 14.19 6.28 6.36
N THR A 211 14.52 6.58 5.10
CA THR A 211 15.86 6.42 4.51
C THR A 211 16.25 7.66 3.71
N GLU A 212 17.47 7.72 3.23
CA GLU A 212 17.95 8.79 2.36
C GLU A 212 17.22 8.76 1.00
N ASP A 213 16.95 9.94 0.45
CA ASP A 213 16.17 10.12 -0.79
C ASP A 213 16.77 9.35 -1.96
N GLU A 214 18.09 9.42 -2.16
CA GLU A 214 18.77 8.76 -3.28
C GLU A 214 18.64 7.23 -3.17
N ARG A 215 18.71 6.69 -1.95
CA ARG A 215 18.51 5.26 -1.73
C ARG A 215 17.05 4.87 -2.04
N LEU A 216 16.08 5.66 -1.60
CA LEU A 216 14.67 5.39 -1.90
C LEU A 216 14.38 5.43 -3.39
N LEU A 217 14.94 6.39 -4.11
CA LEU A 217 14.80 6.51 -5.57
C LEU A 217 15.47 5.33 -6.30
N ALA A 218 16.69 4.96 -5.91
CA ALA A 218 17.38 3.81 -6.49
C ALA A 218 16.57 2.51 -6.28
N MET A 219 16.03 2.30 -5.07
CA MET A 219 15.13 1.19 -4.78
C MET A 219 13.87 1.23 -5.64
N THR A 220 13.27 2.43 -5.81
CA THR A 220 12.08 2.62 -6.66
C THR A 220 12.38 2.24 -8.10
N HIS A 221 13.51 2.67 -8.66
CA HIS A 221 13.93 2.27 -10.00
C HIS A 221 14.09 0.76 -10.16
N ALA A 222 14.79 0.12 -9.22
CA ALA A 222 15.00 -1.33 -9.25
C ALA A 222 13.66 -2.11 -9.22
N MET A 223 12.73 -1.72 -8.36
CA MET A 223 11.39 -2.31 -8.29
C MET A 223 10.60 -2.15 -9.59
N LEU A 224 10.63 -0.95 -10.17
CA LEU A 224 9.91 -0.68 -11.41
C LEU A 224 10.51 -1.43 -12.60
N ALA A 225 11.83 -1.62 -12.60
CA ALA A 225 12.53 -2.44 -13.61
C ALA A 225 12.15 -3.93 -13.51
N SER A 226 11.87 -4.45 -12.32
CA SER A 226 11.39 -5.83 -12.14
C SER A 226 9.91 -6.01 -12.56
N GLY A 227 9.19 -4.94 -12.88
CA GLY A 227 7.78 -5.02 -13.28
C GLY A 227 6.77 -4.78 -12.15
N ALA A 228 7.20 -4.27 -11.00
CA ALA A 228 6.30 -3.89 -9.91
C ALA A 228 5.27 -2.83 -10.34
N ALA A 229 4.08 -2.89 -9.76
CA ALA A 229 2.98 -1.96 -10.05
C ALA A 229 3.18 -0.56 -9.45
N GLY A 230 4.13 -0.40 -8.54
CA GLY A 230 4.45 0.89 -7.95
C GLY A 230 4.95 0.83 -6.52
N LEU A 231 4.96 1.98 -5.89
CA LEU A 231 5.45 2.20 -4.54
C LEU A 231 4.30 2.55 -3.59
N CYS A 232 4.35 2.00 -2.38
CA CYS A 232 3.42 2.31 -1.30
C CYS A 232 4.21 2.85 -0.10
N VAL A 233 4.45 4.18 -0.06
CA VAL A 233 5.39 4.83 0.85
C VAL A 233 4.71 5.83 1.78
N GLY A 234 4.83 5.62 3.10
CA GLY A 234 4.26 6.48 4.15
C GLY A 234 5.32 7.32 4.85
N ARG A 235 6.06 6.73 5.80
CA ARG A 235 7.03 7.41 6.68
C ARG A 235 8.06 8.25 5.94
N ASN A 236 8.57 7.78 4.84
CA ASN A 236 9.51 8.56 4.01
C ASN A 236 8.89 9.86 3.47
N VAL A 237 7.56 9.91 3.27
CA VAL A 237 6.85 11.11 2.83
C VAL A 237 6.48 12.00 4.01
N PHE A 238 5.63 11.52 4.93
CA PHE A 238 5.07 12.39 5.96
C PHE A 238 6.06 12.77 7.08
N GLN A 239 7.20 12.09 7.20
CA GLN A 239 8.30 12.47 8.10
C GLN A 239 9.43 13.22 7.35
N HIS A 240 9.25 13.50 6.07
CA HIS A 240 10.26 14.20 5.30
C HIS A 240 10.25 15.71 5.57
N PRO A 241 11.41 16.39 5.67
CA PRO A 241 11.45 17.85 5.87
C PRO A 241 10.89 18.63 4.67
N ARG A 242 10.95 18.04 3.46
CA ARG A 242 10.42 18.60 2.21
C ARG A 242 9.63 17.56 1.43
N PRO A 243 8.42 17.17 1.91
CA PRO A 243 7.68 16.04 1.36
C PRO A 243 7.28 16.23 -0.11
N LEU A 244 6.95 17.44 -0.54
CA LEU A 244 6.62 17.73 -1.94
C LEU A 244 7.77 17.48 -2.91
N ASP A 245 9.00 17.85 -2.54
CA ASP A 245 10.17 17.61 -3.39
C ASP A 245 10.41 16.13 -3.59
N LEU A 246 10.30 15.35 -2.51
CA LEU A 246 10.41 13.90 -2.57
C LEU A 246 9.28 13.26 -3.40
N LEU A 247 8.03 13.69 -3.16
CA LEU A 247 6.86 13.19 -3.90
C LEU A 247 6.99 13.44 -5.40
N ARG A 248 7.43 14.64 -5.82
CA ARG A 248 7.67 14.96 -7.22
C ARG A 248 8.69 14.00 -7.83
N ARG A 249 9.87 13.84 -7.20
CA ARG A 249 10.94 12.95 -7.69
C ARG A 249 10.47 11.48 -7.81
N LEU A 250 9.72 10.99 -6.83
CA LEU A 250 9.14 9.66 -6.87
C LEU A 250 8.08 9.52 -7.96
N ALA A 251 7.21 10.53 -8.12
CA ALA A 251 6.19 10.54 -9.16
C ALA A 251 6.81 10.55 -10.57
N ASP A 252 7.81 11.39 -10.81
CA ASP A 252 8.54 11.47 -12.08
C ASP A 252 9.16 10.10 -12.42
N CYS A 253 9.78 9.44 -11.43
CA CYS A 253 10.32 8.09 -11.57
C CYS A 253 9.23 7.06 -11.94
N ILE A 254 8.09 7.06 -11.24
CA ILE A 254 6.99 6.10 -11.42
C ILE A 254 6.23 6.35 -12.74
N ARG A 255 6.12 7.62 -13.16
CA ARG A 255 5.53 8.00 -14.45
C ARG A 255 6.43 7.66 -15.63
N GLY A 256 7.74 7.47 -15.39
CA GLY A 256 8.74 7.25 -16.44
C GLY A 256 9.16 8.55 -17.13
N GLU A 257 8.99 9.69 -16.47
CA GLU A 257 9.33 11.03 -16.98
C GLU A 257 10.80 11.40 -16.74
N THR A 258 11.52 10.64 -15.91
CA THR A 258 12.95 10.80 -15.66
C THR A 258 13.73 9.71 -16.39
N GLU A 259 14.57 10.10 -17.35
CA GLU A 259 15.74 9.30 -17.71
C GLU A 259 16.72 9.38 -16.51
N TYR A 260 16.52 8.52 -15.53
CA TYR A 260 17.54 8.33 -14.49
C TYR A 260 18.72 7.65 -15.14
N LEU A 261 19.61 8.52 -15.67
CA LEU A 261 20.99 8.31 -16.08
C LEU A 261 21.48 6.84 -16.02
N SER A 262 21.67 6.29 -17.19
CA SER A 262 22.76 5.39 -17.57
C SER A 262 24.14 5.99 -17.24
N ARG A 263 24.35 6.50 -16.01
CA ARG A 263 25.64 7.05 -15.52
C ARG A 263 25.93 6.54 -14.12
N ALA A 264 26.09 5.24 -14.00
CA ALA A 264 26.85 4.59 -12.94
C ALA A 264 27.27 3.20 -13.48
N VAL A 265 28.25 3.20 -14.35
CA VAL A 265 29.16 2.09 -14.57
C VAL A 265 30.47 2.48 -13.94
#